data_4ed19a863e24b1ca266ee940d7471442
#
_entry.id   4ed19a863e24b1ca266ee940d7471442
#
_cell.length_a   1.000
_cell.length_b   1.000
_cell.length_c   1.000
_cell.angle_alpha   90.00
_cell.angle_beta   90.00
_cell.angle_gamma   90.00
#
_symmetry.space_group_name_H-M   'P 1'
#
loop_
_entity.id
_entity.type
_entity.pdbx_description
1 polymer ?
#
loop_
_entity_poly.entity_id
_entity_poly.type
_entity_poly.pdbx_seq_one_letter_code
_entity_poly.pdbx_strand_id
1 'polypeptide(L)' 'MVEPSRPLDALNNARDKRVIVELKNGRQYIGKLKSFDIHINVVLENAEEHVDGQLKRKIGTAFLRGDTITVISPE' A
#
# COMPACT_ATOMS: atom_id res chain seq x y z
N MET A 1 15.06 -16.38 -13.16
CA MET A 1 14.53 -15.62 -11.99
C MET A 1 13.49 -16.45 -11.29
N VAL A 2 13.59 -16.52 -9.97
CA VAL A 2 12.62 -17.27 -9.17
C VAL A 2 11.47 -16.33 -8.82
N GLU A 3 10.26 -16.73 -9.14
CA GLU A 3 9.10 -15.96 -8.76
C GLU A 3 8.83 -16.13 -7.26
N PRO A 4 8.38 -15.06 -6.60
CA PRO A 4 8.02 -15.20 -5.18
C PRO A 4 6.83 -16.15 -5.05
N SER A 5 7.00 -17.17 -4.22
CA SER A 5 5.95 -18.17 -4.01
C SER A 5 5.09 -17.88 -2.79
N ARG A 6 5.49 -16.92 -1.94
CA ARG A 6 4.77 -16.54 -0.73
C ARG A 6 4.34 -15.09 -0.81
N PRO A 7 3.16 -14.76 -0.24
CA PRO A 7 2.66 -13.38 -0.28
C PRO A 7 3.63 -12.35 0.28
N LEU A 8 4.30 -12.64 1.38
CA LEU A 8 5.26 -11.68 1.95
C LEU A 8 6.48 -11.47 1.06
N ASP A 9 6.90 -12.51 0.34
CA ASP A 9 8.01 -12.38 -0.62
C ASP A 9 7.61 -11.45 -1.76
N ALA A 10 6.39 -11.62 -2.27
CA ALA A 10 5.87 -10.75 -3.33
C ALA A 10 5.76 -9.31 -2.85
N LEU A 11 5.26 -9.11 -1.64
CA LEU A 11 5.13 -7.77 -1.08
C LEU A 11 6.51 -7.13 -0.85
N ASN A 12 7.48 -7.93 -0.41
CA ASN A 12 8.84 -7.44 -0.21
C ASN A 12 9.46 -6.92 -1.50
N ASN A 13 9.11 -7.53 -2.64
CA ASN A 13 9.59 -7.06 -3.94
C ASN A 13 9.01 -5.70 -4.32
N ALA A 14 7.94 -5.28 -3.69
CA ALA A 14 7.32 -3.97 -3.93
C ALA A 14 7.90 -2.87 -3.02
N ARG A 15 8.81 -3.21 -2.12
CA ARG A 15 9.44 -2.20 -1.25
C ARG A 15 10.15 -1.14 -2.08
N ASP A 16 10.02 0.09 -1.62
CA ASP A 16 10.57 1.29 -2.27
C ASP A 16 9.98 1.60 -3.64
N LYS A 17 8.88 0.92 -4.00
CA LYS A 17 8.13 1.20 -5.23
C LYS A 17 6.78 1.79 -4.87
N ARG A 18 6.20 2.51 -5.82
CA ARG A 18 4.87 3.07 -5.61
C ARG A 18 3.82 1.98 -5.74
N VAL A 19 2.89 1.97 -4.80
CA VAL A 19 1.80 1.00 -4.76
C VAL A 19 0.47 1.72 -4.52
N ILE A 20 -0.60 1.03 -4.87
CA ILE A 20 -1.96 1.46 -4.57
C ILE A 20 -2.49 0.53 -3.49
N VAL A 21 -2.92 1.10 -2.37
CA VAL A 21 -3.51 0.35 -1.26
C VAL A 21 -4.98 0.71 -1.17
N GLU A 22 -5.85 -0.28 -1.36
CA GLU A 22 -7.29 -0.05 -1.27
C GLU A 22 -7.79 -0.54 0.08
N LEU A 23 -8.62 0.28 0.72
CA LEU A 23 -9.19 -0.04 2.02
C LEU A 23 -10.62 -0.52 1.89
N LYS A 24 -11.11 -1.15 2.95
CA LYS A 24 -12.48 -1.68 3.02
C LYS A 24 -13.54 -0.60 2.82
N ASN A 25 -13.23 0.65 3.17
CA ASN A 25 -14.15 1.77 3.00
C ASN A 25 -14.17 2.35 1.59
N GLY A 26 -13.42 1.74 0.64
CA GLY A 26 -13.35 2.20 -0.73
C GLY A 26 -12.32 3.28 -1.01
N ARG A 27 -11.66 3.80 0.01
CA ARG A 27 -10.59 4.79 -0.19
C ARG A 27 -9.33 4.09 -0.66
N GLN A 28 -8.53 4.81 -1.44
CA GLN A 28 -7.24 4.32 -1.90
C GLN A 28 -6.14 5.24 -1.41
N TYR A 29 -5.01 4.64 -1.08
CA TYR A 29 -3.81 5.39 -0.72
C TYR A 29 -2.71 4.96 -1.68
N ILE A 30 -2.10 5.94 -2.35
CA ILE A 30 -1.05 5.70 -3.34
C ILE A 30 0.22 6.32 -2.79
N GLY A 31 1.28 5.54 -2.73
CA GLY A 31 2.53 6.03 -2.22
C GLY A 31 3.63 4.99 -2.32
N LYS A 32 4.81 5.36 -1.85
CA LYS A 32 5.97 4.49 -1.86
C LYS A 32 5.89 3.54 -0.67
N LEU A 33 5.92 2.23 -0.95
CA LEU A 33 5.88 1.22 0.11
C LEU A 33 7.20 1.22 0.87
N LYS A 34 7.16 1.68 2.10
CA LYS A 34 8.36 1.83 2.90
C LYS A 34 8.61 0.62 3.78
N SER A 35 7.59 0.15 4.48
CA SER A 35 7.71 -1.01 5.34
C SER A 35 6.36 -1.66 5.58
N PHE A 36 6.39 -2.89 6.05
CA PHE A 36 5.21 -3.65 6.40
C PHE A 36 5.59 -4.75 7.37
N ASP A 37 4.60 -5.33 8.03
CA ASP A 37 4.82 -6.47 8.92
C ASP A 37 3.95 -7.66 8.50
N ILE A 38 3.99 -8.72 9.29
CA ILE A 38 3.26 -9.96 8.97
C ILE A 38 1.74 -9.80 9.05
N HIS A 39 1.25 -8.74 9.67
CA HIS A 39 -0.17 -8.44 9.76
C HIS A 39 -0.61 -7.50 8.64
N ILE A 40 0.29 -7.21 7.72
CA ILE A 40 0.08 -6.30 6.59
C ILE A 40 -0.26 -4.88 7.06
N ASN A 41 0.23 -4.50 8.25
CA ASN A 41 0.30 -3.08 8.59
C ASN A 41 1.36 -2.47 7.69
N VAL A 42 1.07 -1.34 7.07
CA VAL A 42 1.86 -0.81 5.98
C VAL A 42 2.19 0.65 6.24
N VAL A 43 3.42 1.03 5.93
CA VAL A 43 3.85 2.43 5.96
C VAL A 43 4.13 2.87 4.53
N LEU A 44 3.46 3.95 4.12
CA LEU A 44 3.70 4.58 2.82
C LEU A 44 4.35 5.94 3.03
N GLU A 45 5.30 6.27 2.15
CA GLU A 45 5.88 7.61 2.06
C GLU A 45 5.34 8.32 0.84
N ASN A 46 5.27 9.65 0.92
CA ASN A 46 4.73 10.49 -0.16
C ASN A 46 3.34 10.01 -0.56
N ALA A 47 2.52 9.72 0.45
CA ALA A 47 1.23 9.12 0.25
C ALA A 47 0.18 10.15 -0.17
N GLU A 48 -0.75 9.69 -1.00
CA GLU A 48 -1.89 10.48 -1.45
C GLU A 48 -3.16 9.69 -1.16
N GLU A 49 -4.18 10.37 -0.67
CA GLU A 49 -5.49 9.76 -0.46
C GLU A 49 -6.38 10.05 -1.66
N HIS A 50 -6.97 9.00 -2.22
CA HIS A 50 -7.89 9.08 -3.35
C HIS A 50 -9.24 8.51 -2.95
N VAL A 51 -10.31 9.19 -3.37
CA VAL A 51 -11.68 8.75 -3.16
C VAL A 51 -12.39 8.85 -4.50
N ASP A 52 -13.01 7.75 -4.93
CA ASP A 52 -13.72 7.66 -6.20
C ASP A 52 -12.83 8.09 -7.38
N GLY A 53 -11.56 7.71 -7.33
CA GLY A 53 -10.60 8.02 -8.39
C GLY A 53 -10.06 9.44 -8.38
N GLN A 54 -10.42 10.24 -7.39
CA GLN A 54 -9.98 11.64 -7.31
C GLN A 54 -9.05 11.84 -6.13
N LEU A 55 -7.98 12.60 -6.36
CA LEU A 55 -7.06 12.99 -5.31
C LEU A 55 -7.79 13.88 -4.30
N LYS A 56 -7.84 13.44 -3.06
CA LYS A 56 -8.44 14.22 -1.97
C LYS A 56 -7.40 15.05 -1.25
N ARG A 57 -6.25 14.46 -0.95
CA ARG A 57 -5.21 15.18 -0.24
C ARG A 57 -3.89 14.42 -0.32
N LYS A 58 -2.79 15.16 -0.14
CA LYS A 58 -1.47 14.59 0.03
C LYS A 58 -1.21 14.48 1.52
N ILE A 59 -0.75 13.33 1.97
CA ILE A 59 -0.62 13.04 3.39
C ILE A 59 0.84 13.08 3.85
N GLY A 60 1.77 12.68 2.98
CA GLY A 60 3.15 12.43 3.37
C GLY A 60 3.31 10.99 3.84
N THR A 61 3.67 10.78 5.10
CA THR A 61 3.79 9.42 5.63
C THR A 61 2.45 8.94 6.15
N ALA A 62 2.01 7.79 5.67
CA ALA A 62 0.74 7.20 6.09
C ALA A 62 0.98 5.84 6.73
N PHE A 63 0.32 5.61 7.84
CA PHE A 63 0.33 4.32 8.55
C PHE A 63 -1.03 3.67 8.35
N LEU A 64 -1.07 2.53 7.67
CA LEU A 64 -2.31 1.84 7.34
C LEU A 64 -2.37 0.51 8.08
N ARG A 65 -3.48 0.25 8.73
CA ARG A 65 -3.66 -1.01 9.46
C ARG A 65 -4.07 -2.11 8.49
N GLY A 66 -3.42 -3.27 8.63
CA GLY A 66 -3.67 -4.40 7.74
C GLY A 66 -5.11 -4.87 7.73
N ASP A 67 -5.79 -4.80 8.87
CA ASP A 67 -7.19 -5.24 8.96
C ASP A 67 -8.16 -4.37 8.17
N THR A 68 -7.72 -3.20 7.69
CA THR A 68 -8.55 -2.33 6.86
C THR A 68 -8.23 -2.47 5.36
N ILE A 69 -7.18 -3.19 5.02
CA ILE A 69 -6.68 -3.28 3.64
C ILE A 69 -7.34 -4.46 2.93
N THR A 70 -7.83 -4.22 1.71
CA THR A 70 -8.37 -5.27 0.86
C THR A 70 -7.41 -5.66 -0.26
N VAL A 71 -6.71 -4.69 -0.85
CA VAL A 71 -5.83 -4.93 -2.00
C VAL A 71 -4.62 -4.02 -1.89
N ILE A 72 -3.45 -4.56 -2.20
CA ILE A 72 -2.24 -3.79 -2.48
C ILE A 72 -1.78 -4.18 -3.87
N SER A 73 -1.61 -3.20 -4.74
CA SER A 73 -1.17 -3.47 -6.11
C SER A 73 -0.10 -2.49 -6.55
N PRO A 74 0.74 -2.87 -7.51
CA PRO A 74 1.68 -1.90 -8.10
C PRO A 74 0.92 -0.77 -8.78
N GLU A 75 1.50 0.40 -8.73
CA GLU A 75 0.95 1.55 -9.45
C GLU A 75 1.25 1.44 -10.95
#